data_bef6040a9c9922249c56f0a8415e0dd3
#
_entry.id   bef6040a9c9922249c56f0a8415e0dd3
#
_cell.length_a   1.000
_cell.length_b   1.000
_cell.length_c   1.000
_cell.angle_alpha   90.00
_cell.angle_beta   90.00
_cell.angle_gamma   90.00
#
_symmetry.space_group_name_H-M   'P 1'
#
loop_
_entity.id
_entity.type
_entity.pdbx_description
1 polymer ?
#
loop_
_entity_poly.entity_id
_entity_poly.type
_entity_poly.pdbx_seq_one_letter_code
_entity_poly.pdbx_strand_id
1 'polypeptide(L)'
;MTQLEADDDEALMEKAAAAVATAQADVAAASAAIITAQGQLAAASAAILTAQSQIKEQEANIEAAKASIQRIQADIDDSTLSSPRNGRVQYKVAQVGEVLGPGGRVLNMVDLSDVYMTFFLPTDLAGRVKIGNEARIVLDAAPQYVIPAYISYVSDVAQFTPKSVETKREREKLTFRIKAQIPPELLQKHITMVKTGLPGVAYVLVDPKAEWPPHLAVKLP
;
A
#
# COMPACT_ATOMS: atom_id res chain seq x y z
N MET A 1 44.22 15.85 -102.54
CA MET A 1 42.95 15.99 -101.88
C MET A 1 41.95 16.58 -102.83
N THR A 2 41.04 15.82 -103.35
CA THR A 2 40.00 16.31 -104.23
C THR A 2 38.92 17.00 -103.40
N GLN A 3 38.24 18.02 -103.95
CA GLN A 3 37.21 18.81 -103.26
C GLN A 3 36.08 17.92 -102.71
N LEU A 4 35.86 16.75 -103.36
CA LEU A 4 34.88 15.76 -102.87
C LEU A 4 35.28 15.08 -101.60
N GLU A 5 36.54 14.81 -101.33
CA GLU A 5 37.02 14.17 -100.08
C GLU A 5 36.90 15.18 -98.88
N ALA A 6 37.06 16.52 -99.12
CA ALA A 6 36.89 17.57 -98.11
C ALA A 6 35.40 17.74 -97.72
N ASP A 7 34.48 17.65 -98.71
CA ASP A 7 33.03 17.76 -98.50
C ASP A 7 32.47 16.54 -97.77
N ASP A 8 33.00 15.32 -98.01
CA ASP A 8 32.65 14.09 -97.33
C ASP A 8 33.16 14.13 -95.86
N ASP A 9 34.36 14.64 -95.60
CA ASP A 9 34.91 14.79 -94.30
C ASP A 9 34.13 15.80 -93.45
N GLU A 10 33.70 16.95 -94.06
CA GLU A 10 32.87 17.96 -93.45
C GLU A 10 31.47 17.39 -93.06
N ALA A 11 30.84 16.66 -93.89
CA ALA A 11 29.57 15.97 -93.65
C ALA A 11 29.70 14.91 -92.58
N LEU A 12 30.81 14.19 -92.45
CA LEU A 12 31.12 13.28 -91.41
C LEU A 12 31.33 14.01 -90.07
N MET A 13 32.03 15.10 -90.04
CA MET A 13 32.21 15.95 -88.86
C MET A 13 30.88 16.54 -88.36
N GLU A 14 30.03 17.00 -89.20
CA GLU A 14 28.71 17.52 -88.90
C GLU A 14 27.79 16.47 -88.29
N LYS A 15 27.80 15.27 -88.89
CA LYS A 15 27.09 14.07 -88.41
C LYS A 15 27.60 13.64 -87.07
N ALA A 16 28.91 13.64 -86.83
CA ALA A 16 29.50 13.31 -85.55
C ALA A 16 29.16 14.35 -84.47
N ALA A 17 29.19 15.68 -84.80
CA ALA A 17 28.80 16.75 -83.94
C ALA A 17 27.31 16.63 -83.50
N ALA A 18 26.43 16.34 -84.46
CA ALA A 18 25.00 16.09 -84.19
C ALA A 18 24.79 14.91 -83.28
N ALA A 19 25.53 13.83 -83.47
CA ALA A 19 25.45 12.66 -82.57
C ALA A 19 25.92 12.95 -81.13
N VAL A 20 26.98 13.75 -81.01
CA VAL A 20 27.46 14.21 -79.67
C VAL A 20 26.42 15.12 -79.00
N ALA A 21 25.80 16.04 -79.72
CA ALA A 21 24.76 16.89 -79.20
C ALA A 21 23.53 16.13 -78.75
N THR A 22 23.13 15.12 -79.52
CA THR A 22 22.03 14.18 -79.12
C THR A 22 22.38 13.44 -77.85
N ALA A 23 23.57 12.82 -77.75
CA ALA A 23 24.02 12.13 -76.55
C ALA A 23 24.10 13.04 -75.30
N GLN A 24 24.54 14.30 -75.51
CA GLN A 24 24.54 15.26 -74.39
C GLN A 24 23.13 15.61 -73.93
N ALA A 25 22.17 15.73 -74.87
CA ALA A 25 20.76 15.96 -74.52
C ALA A 25 20.16 14.77 -73.77
N ASP A 26 20.49 13.55 -74.18
CA ASP A 26 20.05 12.31 -73.49
C ASP A 26 20.62 12.22 -72.08
N VAL A 27 21.89 12.55 -71.89
CA VAL A 27 22.51 12.63 -70.56
C VAL A 27 21.85 13.71 -69.68
N ALA A 28 21.54 14.89 -70.26
CA ALA A 28 20.84 15.92 -69.51
C ALA A 28 19.41 15.51 -69.13
N ALA A 29 18.68 14.85 -70.01
CA ALA A 29 17.36 14.30 -69.75
C ALA A 29 17.39 13.21 -68.63
N ALA A 30 18.37 12.29 -68.72
CA ALA A 30 18.55 11.27 -67.68
C ALA A 30 18.91 11.86 -66.31
N SER A 31 19.79 12.87 -66.27
CA SER A 31 20.13 13.58 -65.03
C SER A 31 18.92 14.30 -64.40
N ALA A 32 18.08 14.94 -65.21
CA ALA A 32 16.83 15.55 -64.77
C ALA A 32 15.84 14.55 -64.20
N ALA A 33 15.74 13.36 -64.83
CA ALA A 33 14.92 12.28 -64.33
C ALA A 33 15.40 11.75 -62.97
N ILE A 34 16.74 11.65 -62.77
CA ILE A 34 17.33 11.23 -61.49
C ILE A 34 16.99 12.26 -60.40
N ILE A 35 17.14 13.56 -60.65
CA ILE A 35 16.81 14.64 -59.71
C ILE A 35 15.32 14.57 -59.30
N THR A 36 14.44 14.33 -60.30
CA THR A 36 13.00 14.17 -60.06
C THR A 36 12.69 12.97 -59.16
N ALA A 37 13.32 11.84 -59.46
CA ALA A 37 13.16 10.62 -58.65
C ALA A 37 13.70 10.78 -57.23
N GLN A 38 14.83 11.47 -57.07
CA GLN A 38 15.37 11.80 -55.74
C GLN A 38 14.42 12.72 -54.96
N GLY A 39 13.79 13.70 -55.60
CA GLY A 39 12.77 14.57 -54.99
C GLY A 39 11.55 13.77 -54.54
N GLN A 40 11.07 12.82 -55.36
CA GLN A 40 9.97 11.90 -54.98
C GLN A 40 10.33 11.02 -53.79
N LEU A 41 11.55 10.48 -53.75
CA LEU A 41 12.04 9.67 -52.62
C LEU A 41 12.11 10.49 -51.35
N ALA A 42 12.61 11.73 -51.42
CA ALA A 42 12.63 12.64 -50.26
C ALA A 42 11.23 12.98 -49.75
N ALA A 43 10.28 13.21 -50.64
CA ALA A 43 8.88 13.49 -50.27
C ALA A 43 8.21 12.24 -49.62
N ALA A 44 8.45 11.02 -50.17
CA ALA A 44 7.95 9.80 -49.61
C ALA A 44 8.55 9.52 -48.22
N SER A 45 9.85 9.75 -48.06
CA SER A 45 10.50 9.57 -46.74
C SER A 45 9.96 10.56 -45.67
N ALA A 46 9.68 11.81 -46.04
CA ALA A 46 9.05 12.78 -45.17
C ALA A 46 7.62 12.39 -44.79
N ALA A 47 6.85 11.85 -45.72
CA ALA A 47 5.50 11.32 -45.43
C ALA A 47 5.52 10.14 -44.44
N ILE A 48 6.49 9.22 -44.61
CA ILE A 48 6.68 8.09 -43.65
C ILE A 48 7.00 8.64 -42.25
N LEU A 49 7.91 9.62 -42.14
CA LEU A 49 8.26 10.20 -40.85
C LEU A 49 7.04 10.87 -40.17
N THR A 50 6.23 11.57 -40.97
CA THR A 50 4.97 12.18 -40.46
C THR A 50 4.00 11.11 -39.97
N ALA A 51 3.80 10.03 -40.72
CA ALA A 51 2.93 8.93 -40.31
C ALA A 51 3.44 8.22 -39.06
N GLN A 52 4.75 8.03 -38.93
CA GLN A 52 5.36 7.48 -37.72
C GLN A 52 5.15 8.38 -36.48
N SER A 53 5.22 9.69 -36.66
CA SER A 53 4.96 10.65 -35.57
C SER A 53 3.49 10.61 -35.15
N GLN A 54 2.56 10.48 -36.09
CA GLN A 54 1.14 10.33 -35.80
C GLN A 54 0.85 9.00 -35.05
N ILE A 55 1.51 7.91 -35.42
CA ILE A 55 1.37 6.65 -34.69
C ILE A 55 1.83 6.81 -33.23
N LYS A 56 2.99 7.43 -32.99
CA LYS A 56 3.49 7.70 -31.63
C LYS A 56 2.54 8.58 -30.82
N GLU A 57 1.93 9.57 -31.45
CA GLU A 57 0.93 10.42 -30.81
C GLU A 57 -0.29 9.60 -30.37
N GLN A 58 -0.79 8.71 -31.25
CA GLN A 58 -1.93 7.84 -30.90
C GLN A 58 -1.58 6.82 -29.83
N GLU A 59 -0.37 6.27 -29.84
CA GLU A 59 0.12 5.40 -28.77
C GLU A 59 0.16 6.11 -27.42
N ALA A 60 0.63 7.37 -27.37
CA ALA A 60 0.61 8.18 -26.17
C ALA A 60 -0.81 8.48 -25.67
N ASN A 61 -1.75 8.76 -26.60
CA ASN A 61 -3.16 8.95 -26.28
C ASN A 61 -3.80 7.69 -25.69
N ILE A 62 -3.47 6.52 -26.22
CA ILE A 62 -3.93 5.23 -25.68
C ILE A 62 -3.40 5.02 -24.25
N GLU A 63 -2.13 5.33 -24.00
CA GLU A 63 -1.54 5.18 -22.67
C GLU A 63 -2.18 6.14 -21.65
N ALA A 64 -2.44 7.37 -22.06
CA ALA A 64 -3.17 8.34 -21.23
C ALA A 64 -4.59 7.88 -20.91
N ALA A 65 -5.28 7.29 -21.89
CA ALA A 65 -6.63 6.71 -21.66
C ALA A 65 -6.58 5.53 -20.71
N LYS A 66 -5.60 4.63 -20.83
CA LYS A 66 -5.39 3.51 -19.90
C LYS A 66 -5.14 3.99 -18.47
N ALA A 67 -4.28 5.00 -18.30
CA ALA A 67 -4.02 5.59 -16.99
C ALA A 67 -5.31 6.19 -16.37
N SER A 68 -6.14 6.82 -17.20
CA SER A 68 -7.44 7.32 -16.74
C SER A 68 -8.39 6.21 -16.31
N ILE A 69 -8.43 5.10 -17.04
CA ILE A 69 -9.23 3.90 -16.68
C ILE A 69 -8.73 3.35 -15.34
N GLN A 70 -7.43 3.21 -15.14
CA GLN A 70 -6.85 2.70 -13.89
C GLN A 70 -7.22 3.59 -12.71
N ARG A 71 -7.18 4.91 -12.87
CA ARG A 71 -7.61 5.85 -11.83
C ARG A 71 -9.08 5.68 -11.48
N ILE A 72 -9.96 5.60 -12.48
CA ILE A 72 -11.38 5.40 -12.26
C ILE A 72 -11.67 4.05 -11.59
N GLN A 73 -10.92 3.00 -11.98
CA GLN A 73 -11.05 1.68 -11.34
C GLN A 73 -10.65 1.74 -9.86
N ALA A 74 -9.56 2.43 -9.53
CA ALA A 74 -9.18 2.65 -8.13
C ALA A 74 -10.25 3.42 -7.34
N ASP A 75 -10.84 4.46 -7.93
CA ASP A 75 -11.94 5.22 -7.32
C ASP A 75 -13.18 4.32 -7.07
N ILE A 76 -13.46 3.36 -7.97
CA ILE A 76 -14.55 2.39 -7.80
C ILE A 76 -14.21 1.38 -6.68
N ASP A 77 -13.00 0.86 -6.66
CA ASP A 77 -12.55 -0.09 -5.64
C ASP A 77 -12.58 0.58 -4.25
N ASP A 78 -12.15 1.83 -4.14
CA ASP A 78 -12.20 2.63 -2.90
C ASP A 78 -13.64 2.97 -2.46
N SER A 79 -14.62 2.89 -3.37
CA SER A 79 -16.03 3.05 -3.01
C SER A 79 -16.58 1.87 -2.21
N THR A 80 -15.88 0.74 -2.18
CA THR A 80 -16.23 -0.44 -1.39
C THR A 80 -15.32 -0.54 -0.17
N LEU A 81 -15.81 -0.05 0.98
CA LEU A 81 -15.06 -0.10 2.23
C LEU A 81 -15.08 -1.52 2.82
N SER A 82 -13.92 -2.13 2.92
CA SER A 82 -13.70 -3.38 3.63
C SER A 82 -12.82 -3.19 4.85
N SER A 83 -13.08 -3.96 5.91
CA SER A 83 -12.23 -3.91 7.10
C SER A 83 -10.89 -4.60 6.83
N PRO A 84 -9.74 -3.95 7.15
CA PRO A 84 -8.43 -4.57 7.03
C PRO A 84 -8.14 -5.62 8.12
N ARG A 85 -8.99 -5.70 9.15
CA ARG A 85 -8.86 -6.62 10.28
C ARG A 85 -10.19 -7.24 10.66
N ASN A 86 -10.14 -8.45 11.21
CA ASN A 86 -11.30 -9.06 11.83
C ASN A 86 -11.62 -8.35 13.15
N GLY A 87 -12.89 -8.11 13.41
CA GLY A 87 -13.32 -7.42 14.61
C GLY A 87 -14.83 -7.39 14.73
N ARG A 88 -15.30 -6.88 15.86
CA ARG A 88 -16.74 -6.67 16.12
C ARG A 88 -17.10 -5.21 15.91
N VAL A 89 -18.11 -4.94 15.09
CA VAL A 89 -18.67 -3.60 14.99
C VAL A 89 -19.35 -3.25 16.32
N GLN A 90 -18.89 -2.18 16.95
CA GLN A 90 -19.51 -1.65 18.17
C GLN A 90 -20.72 -0.79 17.85
N TYR A 91 -20.54 0.16 16.96
CA TYR A 91 -21.61 1.03 16.50
C TYR A 91 -21.32 1.57 15.12
N LYS A 92 -22.38 1.88 14.41
CA LYS A 92 -22.35 2.54 13.11
C LYS A 92 -22.42 4.05 13.32
N VAL A 93 -21.45 4.79 12.80
CA VAL A 93 -21.38 6.25 12.92
C VAL A 93 -22.20 6.91 11.83
N ALA A 94 -22.01 6.48 10.58
CA ALA A 94 -22.68 7.04 9.42
C ALA A 94 -23.98 6.30 9.11
N GLN A 95 -25.01 7.03 8.72
CA GLN A 95 -26.29 6.48 8.27
C GLN A 95 -26.35 6.38 6.75
N VAL A 96 -27.23 5.50 6.24
CA VAL A 96 -27.46 5.39 4.80
C VAL A 96 -28.05 6.70 4.27
N GLY A 97 -27.48 7.23 3.21
CA GLY A 97 -27.86 8.53 2.63
C GLY A 97 -27.08 9.73 3.20
N GLU A 98 -26.20 9.52 4.16
CA GLU A 98 -25.34 10.58 4.71
C GLU A 98 -24.09 10.78 3.84
N VAL A 99 -23.75 12.04 3.59
CA VAL A 99 -22.52 12.40 2.85
C VAL A 99 -21.39 12.62 3.84
N LEU A 100 -20.35 11.80 3.72
CA LEU A 100 -19.16 11.91 4.54
C LEU A 100 -18.06 12.69 3.81
N GLY A 101 -17.41 13.59 4.53
CA GLY A 101 -16.19 14.24 4.03
C GLY A 101 -14.99 13.26 4.00
N PRO A 102 -13.89 13.64 3.34
CA PRO A 102 -12.67 12.85 3.32
C PRO A 102 -12.20 12.51 4.74
N GLY A 103 -11.93 11.21 5.00
CA GLY A 103 -11.55 10.73 6.33
C GLY A 103 -12.72 10.59 7.32
N GLY A 104 -13.96 10.74 6.88
CA GLY A 104 -15.15 10.54 7.72
C GLY A 104 -15.25 9.10 8.24
N ARG A 105 -15.65 8.95 9.51
CA ARG A 105 -15.79 7.64 10.15
C ARG A 105 -17.13 7.01 9.76
N VAL A 106 -17.09 5.80 9.20
CA VAL A 106 -18.31 5.06 8.83
C VAL A 106 -18.81 4.21 10.00
N LEU A 107 -17.92 3.50 10.67
CA LEU A 107 -18.24 2.63 11.79
C LEU A 107 -17.06 2.51 12.75
N ASN A 108 -17.35 2.08 13.98
CA ASN A 108 -16.34 1.77 14.98
C ASN A 108 -16.27 0.26 15.17
N MET A 109 -15.05 -0.27 15.09
CA MET A 109 -14.79 -1.70 15.28
C MET A 109 -13.79 -1.90 16.41
N VAL A 110 -13.94 -3.02 17.12
CA VAL A 110 -13.00 -3.46 18.15
C VAL A 110 -12.41 -4.81 17.72
N ASP A 111 -11.10 -4.88 17.76
CA ASP A 111 -10.38 -6.13 17.61
C ASP A 111 -10.45 -6.91 18.92
N LEU A 112 -11.10 -8.08 18.88
CA LEU A 112 -11.25 -8.97 20.01
C LEU A 112 -10.20 -10.09 20.03
N SER A 113 -9.23 -10.07 19.14
CA SER A 113 -8.12 -11.03 19.12
C SER A 113 -7.04 -10.71 20.16
N ASP A 114 -7.00 -9.46 20.64
CA ASP A 114 -6.05 -8.96 21.63
C ASP A 114 -6.80 -8.28 22.77
N VAL A 115 -7.18 -9.08 23.78
CA VAL A 115 -7.88 -8.58 24.96
C VAL A 115 -7.01 -8.76 26.19
N TYR A 116 -6.86 -7.69 26.94
CA TYR A 116 -6.07 -7.67 28.18
C TYR A 116 -6.80 -6.91 29.27
N MET A 117 -6.48 -7.24 30.51
CA MET A 117 -6.87 -6.48 31.69
C MET A 117 -5.71 -5.62 32.16
N THR A 118 -5.98 -4.33 32.36
CA THR A 118 -5.03 -3.41 32.98
C THR A 118 -5.34 -3.27 34.45
N PHE A 119 -4.35 -3.46 35.31
CA PHE A 119 -4.45 -3.29 36.74
C PHE A 119 -3.18 -2.69 37.30
N PHE A 120 -3.21 -2.34 38.58
CA PHE A 120 -2.13 -1.64 39.24
C PHE A 120 -1.65 -2.43 40.44
N LEU A 121 -0.34 -2.62 40.56
CA LEU A 121 0.28 -3.24 41.72
C LEU A 121 1.16 -2.24 42.47
N PRO A 122 1.20 -2.32 43.82
CA PRO A 122 2.16 -1.59 44.63
C PRO A 122 3.60 -1.94 44.29
N THR A 123 4.54 -1.04 44.59
CA THR A 123 5.97 -1.16 44.24
C THR A 123 6.61 -2.46 44.70
N ASP A 124 6.29 -2.92 45.92
CA ASP A 124 6.83 -4.13 46.54
C ASP A 124 6.46 -5.42 45.78
N LEU A 125 5.25 -5.46 45.25
CA LEU A 125 4.76 -6.59 44.45
C LEU A 125 5.17 -6.47 42.98
N ALA A 126 5.12 -5.26 42.42
CA ALA A 126 5.46 -5.01 41.01
C ALA A 126 6.91 -5.43 40.68
N GLY A 127 7.86 -5.18 41.60
CA GLY A 127 9.26 -5.58 41.42
C GLY A 127 9.51 -7.09 41.38
N ARG A 128 8.54 -7.90 41.82
CA ARG A 128 8.62 -9.37 41.84
C ARG A 128 7.90 -10.00 40.65
N VAL A 129 7.04 -9.26 39.97
CA VAL A 129 6.29 -9.74 38.82
C VAL A 129 7.13 -9.61 37.56
N LYS A 130 7.22 -10.68 36.78
CA LYS A 130 7.94 -10.72 35.49
C LYS A 130 6.96 -10.90 34.33
N ILE A 131 7.36 -10.43 33.17
CA ILE A 131 6.66 -10.73 31.92
C ILE A 131 6.62 -12.25 31.72
N GLY A 132 5.45 -12.78 31.35
CA GLY A 132 5.21 -14.21 31.24
C GLY A 132 4.67 -14.89 32.50
N ASN A 133 4.65 -14.21 33.67
CA ASN A 133 4.04 -14.78 34.87
C ASN A 133 2.56 -15.09 34.63
N GLU A 134 2.09 -16.19 35.20
CA GLU A 134 0.67 -16.53 35.17
C GLU A 134 -0.17 -15.53 35.94
N ALA A 135 -1.34 -15.26 35.40
CA ALA A 135 -2.38 -14.45 36.04
C ALA A 135 -3.74 -15.15 35.88
N ARG A 136 -4.65 -14.84 36.78
CA ARG A 136 -6.05 -15.26 36.71
C ARG A 136 -6.93 -14.03 36.75
N ILE A 137 -7.89 -13.96 35.85
CA ILE A 137 -8.83 -12.86 35.76
C ILE A 137 -10.21 -13.37 36.16
N VAL A 138 -10.82 -12.71 37.13
CA VAL A 138 -12.19 -12.95 37.56
C VAL A 138 -12.97 -11.68 37.27
N LEU A 139 -13.95 -11.76 36.38
CA LEU A 139 -14.79 -10.63 36.03
C LEU A 139 -15.95 -10.49 37.01
N ASP A 140 -16.29 -9.27 37.43
CA ASP A 140 -17.40 -9.00 38.33
C ASP A 140 -18.75 -9.43 37.71
N ALA A 141 -18.87 -9.35 36.39
CA ALA A 141 -20.05 -9.78 35.66
C ALA A 141 -20.23 -11.31 35.60
N ALA A 142 -19.17 -12.09 35.89
CA ALA A 142 -19.17 -13.55 35.77
C ALA A 142 -18.20 -14.18 36.78
N PRO A 143 -18.43 -14.03 38.08
CA PRO A 143 -17.51 -14.48 39.15
C PRO A 143 -17.29 -15.96 39.21
N GLN A 144 -18.16 -16.76 38.59
CA GLN A 144 -18.04 -18.21 38.49
C GLN A 144 -16.94 -18.70 37.55
N TYR A 145 -16.43 -17.81 36.67
CA TYR A 145 -15.38 -18.12 35.69
C TYR A 145 -14.05 -17.55 36.13
N VAL A 146 -13.00 -18.33 35.97
CA VAL A 146 -11.61 -17.94 36.22
C VAL A 146 -10.86 -18.06 34.91
N ILE A 147 -10.54 -16.92 34.32
CA ILE A 147 -9.93 -16.84 33.00
C ILE A 147 -8.41 -16.86 33.14
N PRO A 148 -7.69 -17.80 32.52
CA PRO A 148 -6.25 -17.80 32.52
C PRO A 148 -5.72 -16.65 31.68
N ALA A 149 -4.66 -16.02 32.17
CA ALA A 149 -3.98 -14.92 31.51
C ALA A 149 -2.48 -14.98 31.83
N TYR A 150 -1.69 -14.20 31.12
CA TYR A 150 -0.27 -14.04 31.39
C TYR A 150 0.10 -12.55 31.36
N ILE A 151 1.14 -12.20 32.11
CA ILE A 151 1.62 -10.82 32.16
C ILE A 151 2.36 -10.51 30.86
N SER A 152 1.80 -9.62 30.06
CA SER A 152 2.38 -9.16 28.79
C SER A 152 3.16 -7.87 28.91
N TYR A 153 2.88 -7.05 29.94
CA TYR A 153 3.50 -5.77 30.11
C TYR A 153 3.58 -5.39 31.60
N VAL A 154 4.72 -4.88 32.01
CA VAL A 154 4.97 -4.23 33.31
C VAL A 154 5.54 -2.85 33.02
N SER A 155 4.97 -1.80 33.58
CA SER A 155 5.44 -0.44 33.35
C SER A 155 6.78 -0.21 34.05
N ASP A 156 7.74 0.39 33.35
CA ASP A 156 9.04 0.81 33.92
C ASP A 156 8.92 2.10 34.75
N VAL A 157 7.80 2.81 34.61
CA VAL A 157 7.55 4.09 35.30
C VAL A 157 6.34 3.94 36.21
N ALA A 158 6.56 4.30 37.49
CA ALA A 158 5.46 4.37 38.43
C ALA A 158 4.46 5.44 38.05
N GLN A 159 3.17 5.17 38.18
CA GLN A 159 2.11 6.14 37.98
C GLN A 159 1.72 6.78 39.30
N PHE A 160 1.61 8.08 39.25
CA PHE A 160 1.16 8.89 40.37
C PHE A 160 -0.33 9.21 40.28
N THR A 161 -1.04 9.14 41.39
CA THR A 161 -2.13 10.06 41.63
C THR A 161 -1.51 11.40 42.02
N PRO A 162 -1.92 12.54 41.43
CA PRO A 162 -1.18 13.81 41.54
C PRO A 162 -1.24 14.43 42.93
N LYS A 163 -0.24 14.13 43.75
CA LYS A 163 0.17 14.93 44.89
C LYS A 163 1.64 14.65 45.15
N SER A 164 2.41 15.70 45.42
CA SER A 164 3.86 15.68 45.60
C SER A 164 4.33 14.61 46.59
N VAL A 165 5.39 13.86 46.19
CA VAL A 165 5.92 12.74 46.98
C VAL A 165 7.06 13.25 47.84
N GLU A 166 6.80 13.47 49.09
CA GLU A 166 7.83 13.89 50.05
C GLU A 166 8.09 12.91 51.21
N THR A 167 7.18 11.93 51.42
CA THR A 167 7.31 11.02 52.58
C THR A 167 7.42 9.54 52.17
N LYS A 168 8.03 8.72 53.06
CA LYS A 168 8.14 7.28 52.90
C LYS A 168 6.78 6.60 52.68
N ARG A 169 5.73 7.05 53.36
CA ARG A 169 4.34 6.58 53.22
C ARG A 169 3.71 6.90 51.88
N GLU A 170 4.15 7.95 51.20
CA GLU A 170 3.60 8.33 49.91
C GLU A 170 4.30 7.55 48.77
N ARG A 171 5.57 7.16 48.94
CA ARG A 171 6.28 6.24 48.03
C ARG A 171 5.66 4.84 48.06
N GLU A 172 5.09 4.38 49.15
CA GLU A 172 4.37 3.10 49.24
C GLU A 172 3.05 3.11 48.45
N LYS A 173 2.52 4.31 48.11
CA LYS A 173 1.33 4.45 47.24
C LYS A 173 1.64 4.48 45.75
N LEU A 174 2.92 4.40 45.39
CA LEU A 174 3.31 4.25 43.99
C LEU A 174 2.81 2.92 43.43
N THR A 175 2.11 3.01 42.33
CA THR A 175 1.61 1.81 41.65
C THR A 175 2.17 1.69 40.24
N PHE A 176 2.45 0.48 39.85
CA PHE A 176 2.90 0.16 38.50
C PHE A 176 1.76 -0.43 37.70
N ARG A 177 1.59 0.10 36.48
CA ARG A 177 0.58 -0.43 35.57
C ARG A 177 1.07 -1.74 34.96
N ILE A 178 0.24 -2.77 35.06
CA ILE A 178 0.49 -4.10 34.52
C ILE A 178 -0.65 -4.47 33.58
N LYS A 179 -0.32 -5.21 32.53
CA LYS A 179 -1.31 -5.80 31.64
C LYS A 179 -1.23 -7.31 31.72
N ALA A 180 -2.37 -7.94 32.00
CA ALA A 180 -2.56 -9.37 31.87
C ALA A 180 -3.31 -9.66 30.59
N GLN A 181 -2.70 -10.37 29.68
CA GLN A 181 -3.24 -10.70 28.37
C GLN A 181 -3.87 -12.08 28.39
N ILE A 182 -5.06 -12.19 27.82
CA ILE A 182 -5.76 -13.45 27.66
C ILE A 182 -5.23 -14.16 26.40
N PRO A 183 -4.95 -15.48 26.44
CA PRO A 183 -4.47 -16.20 25.27
C PRO A 183 -5.41 -16.05 24.07
N PRO A 184 -4.87 -15.72 22.87
CA PRO A 184 -5.69 -15.50 21.66
C PRO A 184 -6.55 -16.70 21.28
N GLU A 185 -6.05 -17.92 21.52
CA GLU A 185 -6.79 -19.15 21.24
C GLU A 185 -8.08 -19.26 22.06
N LEU A 186 -8.02 -18.80 23.31
CA LEU A 186 -9.18 -18.76 24.20
C LEU A 186 -10.20 -17.73 23.76
N LEU A 187 -9.71 -16.55 23.33
CA LEU A 187 -10.56 -15.48 22.79
C LEU A 187 -11.30 -15.92 21.53
N GLN A 188 -10.64 -16.64 20.63
CA GLN A 188 -11.26 -17.17 19.41
C GLN A 188 -12.34 -18.19 19.70
N LYS A 189 -12.12 -19.10 20.66
CA LYS A 189 -13.12 -20.12 21.04
C LYS A 189 -14.39 -19.51 21.63
N HIS A 190 -14.26 -18.41 22.37
CA HIS A 190 -15.37 -17.77 23.09
C HIS A 190 -15.70 -16.37 22.56
N ILE A 191 -15.39 -16.09 21.31
CA ILE A 191 -15.45 -14.72 20.73
C ILE A 191 -16.84 -14.06 20.85
N THR A 192 -17.90 -14.85 20.83
CA THR A 192 -19.27 -14.32 20.98
C THR A 192 -19.56 -13.79 22.39
N MET A 193 -18.88 -14.34 23.38
CA MET A 193 -19.05 -13.98 24.80
C MET A 193 -18.08 -12.89 25.26
N VAL A 194 -16.97 -12.71 24.53
CA VAL A 194 -15.95 -11.70 24.86
C VAL A 194 -16.54 -10.32 24.76
N LYS A 195 -16.39 -9.55 25.84
CA LYS A 195 -16.74 -8.12 25.93
C LYS A 195 -15.56 -7.36 26.50
N THR A 196 -15.35 -6.15 25.99
CA THR A 196 -14.34 -5.21 26.51
C THR A 196 -14.98 -4.23 27.50
N GLY A 197 -14.17 -3.67 28.39
CA GLY A 197 -14.65 -2.67 29.36
C GLY A 197 -15.34 -3.26 30.59
N LEU A 198 -15.30 -4.57 30.82
CA LEU A 198 -15.82 -5.18 32.01
C LEU A 198 -14.84 -4.98 33.19
N PRO A 199 -15.31 -4.59 34.38
CA PRO A 199 -14.50 -4.57 35.58
C PRO A 199 -14.28 -6.00 36.13
N GLY A 200 -13.22 -6.16 36.90
CA GLY A 200 -12.88 -7.45 37.51
C GLY A 200 -11.60 -7.36 38.33
N VAL A 201 -11.20 -8.48 38.90
CA VAL A 201 -9.99 -8.63 39.71
C VAL A 201 -8.99 -9.52 38.99
N ALA A 202 -7.74 -9.05 38.93
CA ALA A 202 -6.62 -9.85 38.44
C ALA A 202 -5.79 -10.37 39.61
N TYR A 203 -5.57 -11.68 39.63
CA TYR A 203 -4.67 -12.36 40.55
C TYR A 203 -3.39 -12.73 39.81
N VAL A 204 -2.24 -12.44 40.40
CA VAL A 204 -0.94 -12.71 39.79
C VAL A 204 -0.15 -13.66 40.67
N LEU A 205 0.44 -14.67 40.06
CA LEU A 205 1.35 -15.57 40.73
C LEU A 205 2.74 -14.92 40.81
N VAL A 206 3.10 -14.42 41.99
CA VAL A 206 4.38 -13.74 42.23
C VAL A 206 5.53 -14.74 42.37
N ASP A 207 5.26 -15.90 43.00
CA ASP A 207 6.21 -17.00 43.12
C ASP A 207 5.84 -18.13 42.15
N PRO A 208 6.68 -18.42 41.13
CA PRO A 208 6.39 -19.45 40.15
C PRO A 208 6.24 -20.89 40.76
N LYS A 209 6.68 -21.11 42.01
CA LYS A 209 6.58 -22.37 42.71
C LYS A 209 5.31 -22.49 43.55
N ALA A 210 4.57 -21.40 43.71
CA ALA A 210 3.34 -21.42 44.49
C ALA A 210 2.20 -22.09 43.69
N GLU A 211 1.36 -22.81 44.36
CA GLU A 211 0.16 -23.38 43.75
C GLU A 211 -1.01 -22.41 43.85
N TRP A 212 -1.86 -22.43 42.85
CA TRP A 212 -3.08 -21.64 42.86
C TRP A 212 -4.07 -22.14 43.90
N PRO A 213 -4.68 -21.26 44.70
CA PRO A 213 -5.75 -21.62 45.59
C PRO A 213 -6.91 -22.30 44.83
N PRO A 214 -7.61 -23.27 45.42
CA PRO A 214 -8.69 -24.02 44.75
C PRO A 214 -9.78 -23.15 44.12
N HIS A 215 -10.10 -22.02 44.76
CA HIS A 215 -11.11 -21.06 44.22
C HIS A 215 -10.67 -20.30 42.99
N LEU A 216 -9.38 -20.30 42.67
CA LEU A 216 -8.80 -19.68 41.47
C LEU A 216 -8.42 -20.72 40.41
N ALA A 217 -8.86 -21.99 40.57
CA ALA A 217 -8.71 -22.99 39.52
C ALA A 217 -9.37 -22.52 38.22
N VAL A 218 -8.70 -22.75 37.06
CA VAL A 218 -9.24 -22.33 35.75
C VAL A 218 -10.61 -22.93 35.52
N LYS A 219 -11.58 -22.06 35.28
CA LYS A 219 -12.95 -22.44 34.97
C LYS A 219 -13.46 -21.54 33.85
N LEU A 220 -13.66 -22.14 32.70
CA LEU A 220 -14.13 -21.46 31.49
C LEU A 220 -15.64 -21.67 31.30
N PRO A 221 -16.31 -20.75 30.53
CA PRO A 221 -17.72 -20.91 30.20
C PRO A 221 -18.02 -22.08 29.31
#